data_bbde19c1d926393a7062d935aa4f2b41
#
_entry.id   bbde19c1d926393a7062d935aa4f2b41
#
_cell.length_a   1.000
_cell.length_b   1.000
_cell.length_c   1.000
_cell.angle_alpha   90.00
_cell.angle_beta   90.00
_cell.angle_gamma   90.00
#
_symmetry.space_group_name_H-M   'P 1'
#
loop_
_entity.id
_entity.type
_entity.pdbx_description
1 polymer ?
#
loop_
_entity_poly.entity_id
_entity_poly.type
_entity_poly.pdbx_seq_one_letter_code
_entity_poly.pdbx_strand_id
1 'polypeptide(L)'
;MQRRALGRTGITLPQLGFGTATLGDVFGAIDAQEAERAVHAAIDAGVDHFDTAPLYGFGLAETRLGQALRGRRDRVTLATKCCRDGFDRFDFSAARVAASLEESLKRLQTDRIDIFQIHDVEFGTREQVLGEAIPAALRLKEQGKVRAVGITGLPVRYLRALAEQCAIDTILSWAHCNLVEDELDEELVPLAQARGIGLMSASPLLQGLLTERAPPAWHRSPAPVKAVAPRIAALCREAGFDVAQVAVNFAARNPHVATTIVGIGTRAELQANLAALALAVPESLLARIAALVAPVKNMMWFEGRPENNLPPRDPRRHVPRVPDTTHS
;
A
#
# COMPACT_ATOMS: atom_id res chain seq x y z
N MET A 1 11.33 -6.06 16.35
CA MET A 1 10.07 -6.01 15.56
C MET A 1 9.75 -7.41 15.04
N GLN A 2 8.48 -7.81 15.04
CA GLN A 2 8.05 -9.09 14.49
C GLN A 2 8.29 -9.12 12.98
N ARG A 3 8.74 -10.28 12.47
CA ARG A 3 8.90 -10.52 11.02
C ARG A 3 7.96 -11.64 10.58
N ARG A 4 7.43 -11.52 9.38
CA ARG A 4 6.47 -12.48 8.82
C ARG A 4 6.90 -12.91 7.42
N ALA A 5 6.64 -14.17 7.07
CA ALA A 5 6.89 -14.68 5.73
C ALA A 5 5.97 -14.02 4.70
N LEU A 6 6.52 -13.63 3.55
CA LEU A 6 5.75 -13.12 2.42
C LEU A 6 5.34 -14.28 1.51
N GLY A 7 4.27 -14.98 1.86
CA GLY A 7 3.83 -16.15 1.13
C GLY A 7 4.94 -17.21 0.97
N ARG A 8 5.10 -17.74 -0.24
CA ARG A 8 6.13 -18.74 -0.60
C ARG A 8 7.39 -18.15 -1.23
N THR A 9 7.58 -16.82 -1.15
CA THR A 9 8.70 -16.13 -1.83
C THR A 9 10.07 -16.40 -1.21
N GLY A 10 10.13 -16.94 0.02
CA GLY A 10 11.35 -17.01 0.82
C GLY A 10 11.80 -15.65 1.39
N ILE A 11 11.02 -14.60 1.19
CA ILE A 11 11.25 -13.27 1.77
C ILE A 11 10.50 -13.17 3.10
N THR A 12 11.15 -12.59 4.12
CA THR A 12 10.50 -12.21 5.38
C THR A 12 10.51 -10.70 5.53
N LEU A 13 9.38 -10.12 5.90
CA LEU A 13 9.21 -8.67 6.05
C LEU A 13 8.97 -8.28 7.51
N PRO A 14 9.41 -7.07 7.94
CA PRO A 14 9.00 -6.52 9.22
C PRO A 14 7.51 -6.22 9.20
N GLN A 15 6.87 -6.28 10.36
CA GLN A 15 5.44 -5.98 10.53
C GLN A 15 5.04 -4.59 10.02
N LEU A 16 5.98 -3.62 10.06
CA LEU A 16 5.85 -2.26 9.53
C LEU A 16 6.80 -2.06 8.34
N GLY A 17 6.27 -1.62 7.20
CA GLY A 17 7.01 -1.25 6.01
C GLY A 17 7.06 0.27 5.84
N PHE A 18 8.14 0.76 5.24
CA PHE A 18 8.34 2.17 4.92
C PHE A 18 7.79 2.50 3.52
N GLY A 19 6.66 3.19 3.45
CA GLY A 19 6.09 3.74 2.22
C GLY A 19 6.78 5.05 1.85
N THR A 20 7.29 5.14 0.63
CA THR A 20 8.14 6.26 0.19
C THR A 20 7.40 7.34 -0.60
N ALA A 21 6.08 7.33 -0.69
CA ALA A 21 5.32 8.37 -1.38
C ALA A 21 5.61 9.78 -0.82
N THR A 22 5.88 9.88 0.48
CA THR A 22 6.34 11.11 1.15
C THR A 22 7.68 11.61 0.63
N LEU A 23 8.61 10.71 0.29
CA LEU A 23 9.91 11.05 -0.30
C LEU A 23 9.77 11.64 -1.73
N GLY A 24 8.63 11.41 -2.38
CA GLY A 24 8.26 11.97 -3.68
C GLY A 24 7.46 13.26 -3.59
N ASP A 25 7.39 13.90 -2.42
CA ASP A 25 6.62 15.12 -2.17
C ASP A 25 5.11 14.99 -2.47
N VAL A 26 4.56 13.74 -2.50
CA VAL A 26 3.15 13.46 -2.85
C VAL A 26 2.16 14.11 -1.87
N PHE A 27 2.56 14.25 -0.60
CA PHE A 27 1.74 14.86 0.46
C PHE A 27 2.26 16.22 0.91
N GLY A 28 3.11 16.85 0.11
CA GLY A 28 3.78 18.11 0.39
C GLY A 28 5.30 17.96 0.39
N ALA A 29 6.00 19.07 0.16
CA ALA A 29 7.46 19.09 0.11
C ALA A 29 8.06 18.67 1.46
N ILE A 30 9.10 17.85 1.43
CA ILE A 30 9.84 17.42 2.62
C ILE A 30 11.31 17.83 2.49
N ASP A 31 11.96 18.04 3.64
CA ASP A 31 13.41 18.24 3.69
C ASP A 31 14.14 16.95 3.31
N ALA A 32 14.96 17.01 2.25
CA ALA A 32 15.63 15.83 1.70
C ALA A 32 16.63 15.20 2.69
N GLN A 33 17.27 16.02 3.54
CA GLN A 33 18.21 15.49 4.54
C GLN A 33 17.45 14.81 5.70
N GLU A 34 16.28 15.34 6.11
CA GLU A 34 15.43 14.69 7.09
C GLU A 34 14.88 13.37 6.55
N ALA A 35 14.48 13.32 5.27
CA ALA A 35 14.06 12.11 4.60
C ALA A 35 15.15 11.03 4.60
N GLU A 36 16.39 11.39 4.28
CA GLU A 36 17.55 10.49 4.34
C GLU A 36 17.79 9.99 5.78
N ARG A 37 17.75 10.89 6.77
CA ARG A 37 17.86 10.53 8.20
C ARG A 37 16.75 9.59 8.64
N ALA A 38 15.52 9.78 8.14
CA ALA A 38 14.40 8.90 8.44
C ALA A 38 14.60 7.49 7.85
N VAL A 39 15.10 7.39 6.61
CA VAL A 39 15.44 6.10 5.98
C VAL A 39 16.52 5.37 6.80
N HIS A 40 17.60 6.06 7.20
CA HIS A 40 18.65 5.46 8.00
C HIS A 40 18.16 5.00 9.37
N ALA A 41 17.38 5.85 10.05
CA ALA A 41 16.78 5.51 11.34
C ALA A 41 15.80 4.31 11.23
N ALA A 42 15.05 4.21 10.12
CA ALA A 42 14.16 3.08 9.86
C ALA A 42 14.95 1.77 9.76
N ILE A 43 16.03 1.74 8.97
CA ILE A 43 16.90 0.57 8.84
C ILE A 43 17.47 0.15 10.20
N ASP A 44 17.95 1.11 10.99
CA ASP A 44 18.55 0.84 12.30
C ASP A 44 17.51 0.38 13.34
N ALA A 45 16.24 0.77 13.19
CA ALA A 45 15.12 0.30 13.99
C ALA A 45 14.51 -1.05 13.51
N GLY A 46 15.03 -1.62 12.42
CA GLY A 46 14.53 -2.86 11.84
C GLY A 46 13.29 -2.72 10.95
N VAL A 47 12.95 -1.48 10.53
CA VAL A 47 12.02 -1.20 9.44
C VAL A 47 12.83 -1.20 8.14
N ASP A 48 13.10 -2.40 7.62
CA ASP A 48 14.01 -2.65 6.52
C ASP A 48 13.30 -3.05 5.21
N HIS A 49 11.99 -2.91 5.14
CA HIS A 49 11.21 -3.03 3.92
C HIS A 49 10.80 -1.65 3.42
N PHE A 50 11.22 -1.31 2.20
CA PHE A 50 10.92 -0.04 1.53
C PHE A 50 10.07 -0.30 0.29
N ASP A 51 8.91 0.35 0.23
CA ASP A 51 8.02 0.30 -0.93
C ASP A 51 7.99 1.66 -1.63
N THR A 52 8.38 1.67 -2.90
CA THR A 52 8.44 2.86 -3.75
C THR A 52 7.70 2.64 -5.08
N ALA A 53 7.67 3.66 -5.93
CA ALA A 53 7.12 3.59 -7.28
C ALA A 53 7.63 4.73 -8.16
N PRO A 54 7.71 4.54 -9.51
CA PRO A 54 7.95 5.63 -10.46
C PRO A 54 6.92 6.75 -10.37
N LEU A 55 5.66 6.46 -10.04
CA LEU A 55 4.60 7.44 -9.82
C LEU A 55 4.95 8.46 -8.74
N TYR A 56 5.65 8.06 -7.67
CA TYR A 56 5.87 8.90 -6.50
C TYR A 56 6.86 10.03 -6.80
N GLY A 57 6.31 11.23 -7.04
CA GLY A 57 7.06 12.40 -7.47
C GLY A 57 7.76 12.21 -8.83
N PHE A 58 7.16 11.37 -9.71
CA PHE A 58 7.69 11.10 -11.05
C PHE A 58 9.15 10.62 -11.04
N GLY A 59 9.43 9.66 -10.12
CA GLY A 59 10.75 9.07 -9.91
C GLY A 59 11.59 9.74 -8.82
N LEU A 60 11.13 10.86 -8.23
CA LEU A 60 11.85 11.55 -7.16
C LEU A 60 12.01 10.66 -5.91
N ALA A 61 10.95 9.92 -5.52
CA ALA A 61 11.02 9.02 -4.37
C ALA A 61 12.08 7.93 -4.58
N GLU A 62 12.13 7.31 -5.75
CA GLU A 62 13.15 6.30 -6.07
C GLU A 62 14.57 6.91 -6.07
N THR A 63 14.73 8.12 -6.60
CA THR A 63 16.03 8.82 -6.62
C THR A 63 16.53 9.13 -5.20
N ARG A 64 15.67 9.70 -4.35
CA ARG A 64 16.02 10.01 -2.95
C ARG A 64 16.29 8.72 -2.15
N LEU A 65 15.47 7.70 -2.34
CA LEU A 65 15.68 6.39 -1.69
C LEU A 65 16.99 5.77 -2.14
N GLY A 66 17.29 5.75 -3.44
CA GLY A 66 18.54 5.22 -3.97
C GLY A 66 19.78 5.92 -3.38
N GLN A 67 19.72 7.23 -3.21
CA GLN A 67 20.78 8.00 -2.53
C GLN A 67 20.94 7.59 -1.07
N ALA A 68 19.85 7.47 -0.33
CA ALA A 68 19.86 7.08 1.08
C ALA A 68 20.33 5.63 1.31
N LEU A 69 20.13 4.73 0.31
CA LEU A 69 20.52 3.34 0.40
C LEU A 69 21.96 3.04 -0.03
N ARG A 70 22.75 4.05 -0.43
CA ARG A 70 24.17 3.84 -0.77
C ARG A 70 24.94 3.18 0.37
N GLY A 71 25.57 2.04 0.09
CA GLY A 71 26.27 1.24 1.08
C GLY A 71 25.39 0.50 2.08
N ARG A 72 24.05 0.53 1.90
CA ARG A 72 23.06 -0.11 2.80
C ARG A 72 22.09 -1.04 2.08
N ARG A 73 22.22 -1.20 0.73
CA ARG A 73 21.28 -1.97 -0.10
C ARG A 73 21.08 -3.41 0.40
N ASP A 74 22.12 -4.04 0.91
CA ASP A 74 22.09 -5.43 1.41
C ASP A 74 21.35 -5.57 2.75
N ARG A 75 21.06 -4.46 3.43
CA ARG A 75 20.33 -4.44 4.69
C ARG A 75 18.83 -4.36 4.53
N VAL A 76 18.32 -4.21 3.29
CA VAL A 76 16.92 -3.90 3.04
C VAL A 76 16.26 -4.82 2.03
N THR A 77 14.95 -4.98 2.14
CA THR A 77 14.07 -5.52 1.12
C THR A 77 13.42 -4.36 0.37
N LEU A 78 13.65 -4.28 -0.95
CA LEU A 78 13.22 -3.16 -1.78
C LEU A 78 12.13 -3.60 -2.75
N ALA A 79 10.99 -2.91 -2.68
CA ALA A 79 9.90 -3.06 -3.62
C ALA A 79 9.77 -1.80 -4.49
N THR A 80 9.56 -1.99 -5.81
CA THR A 80 9.11 -0.92 -6.71
C THR A 80 8.07 -1.45 -7.69
N LYS A 81 7.55 -0.56 -8.55
CA LYS A 81 6.39 -0.85 -9.37
C LYS A 81 6.63 -0.44 -10.82
N CYS A 82 5.70 -0.82 -11.71
CA CYS A 82 5.70 -0.43 -13.13
C CYS A 82 4.28 -0.12 -13.62
N CYS A 83 4.15 0.24 -14.88
CA CYS A 83 2.89 0.49 -15.60
C CYS A 83 2.17 1.79 -15.27
N ARG A 84 2.50 2.47 -14.17
CA ARG A 84 1.98 3.77 -13.80
C ARG A 84 3.13 4.72 -13.45
N ASP A 85 3.42 5.67 -14.31
CA ASP A 85 4.51 6.64 -14.13
C ASP A 85 4.02 8.10 -14.08
N GLY A 86 2.71 8.31 -14.07
CA GLY A 86 2.03 9.59 -13.96
C GLY A 86 0.60 9.44 -13.48
N PHE A 87 -0.07 10.57 -13.21
CA PHE A 87 -1.46 10.52 -12.74
C PHE A 87 -2.37 9.90 -13.80
N ASP A 88 -2.17 10.25 -15.07
CA ASP A 88 -2.96 9.79 -16.22
C ASP A 88 -2.11 9.01 -17.24
N ARG A 89 -0.93 8.52 -16.82
CA ARG A 89 -0.03 7.77 -17.69
C ARG A 89 0.07 6.33 -17.24
N PHE A 90 -0.61 5.49 -18.00
CA PHE A 90 -0.69 4.05 -17.78
C PHE A 90 -0.28 3.29 -19.03
N ASP A 91 0.67 2.37 -18.90
CA ASP A 91 1.08 1.50 -19.99
C ASP A 91 1.40 0.10 -19.42
N PHE A 92 0.54 -0.86 -19.73
CA PHE A 92 0.64 -2.25 -19.29
C PHE A 92 1.30 -3.16 -20.34
N SER A 93 1.94 -2.58 -21.35
CA SER A 93 2.67 -3.35 -22.36
C SER A 93 3.89 -4.05 -21.79
N ALA A 94 4.24 -5.20 -22.37
CA ALA A 94 5.45 -5.94 -22.01
C ALA A 94 6.74 -5.10 -22.15
N ALA A 95 6.80 -4.23 -23.15
CA ALA A 95 7.92 -3.33 -23.39
C ALA A 95 8.06 -2.31 -22.26
N ARG A 96 6.94 -1.70 -21.80
CA ARG A 96 6.94 -0.73 -20.70
C ARG A 96 7.37 -1.36 -19.37
N VAL A 97 6.90 -2.58 -19.09
CA VAL A 97 7.31 -3.33 -17.88
C VAL A 97 8.83 -3.50 -17.83
N ALA A 98 9.44 -3.95 -18.92
CA ALA A 98 10.89 -4.14 -18.99
C ALA A 98 11.64 -2.81 -18.87
N ALA A 99 11.22 -1.78 -19.61
CA ALA A 99 11.84 -0.46 -19.55
C ALA A 99 11.72 0.18 -18.16
N SER A 100 10.56 0.04 -17.52
CA SER A 100 10.32 0.58 -16.18
C SER A 100 11.28 0.01 -15.13
N LEU A 101 11.56 -1.29 -15.18
CA LEU A 101 12.55 -1.89 -14.29
C LEU A 101 13.94 -1.28 -14.49
N GLU A 102 14.43 -1.18 -15.72
CA GLU A 102 15.75 -0.61 -16.01
C GLU A 102 15.86 0.86 -15.56
N GLU A 103 14.79 1.64 -15.74
CA GLU A 103 14.72 3.03 -15.26
C GLU A 103 14.72 3.09 -13.73
N SER A 104 13.99 2.22 -13.06
CA SER A 104 13.94 2.15 -11.60
C SER A 104 15.28 1.73 -11.00
N LEU A 105 15.96 0.73 -11.60
CA LEU A 105 17.31 0.32 -11.18
C LEU A 105 18.32 1.49 -11.24
N LYS A 106 18.24 2.33 -12.28
CA LYS A 106 19.08 3.54 -12.40
C LYS A 106 18.78 4.56 -11.31
N ARG A 107 17.48 4.89 -11.07
CA ARG A 107 17.10 5.86 -10.04
C ARG A 107 17.44 5.37 -8.64
N LEU A 108 17.20 4.09 -8.36
CA LEU A 108 17.48 3.42 -7.08
C LEU A 108 18.96 3.09 -6.88
N GLN A 109 19.80 3.24 -7.92
CA GLN A 109 21.24 2.97 -7.89
C GLN A 109 21.56 1.54 -7.40
N THR A 110 20.83 0.56 -7.90
CA THR A 110 20.96 -0.85 -7.54
C THR A 110 20.86 -1.73 -8.79
N ASP A 111 21.37 -2.95 -8.70
CA ASP A 111 21.33 -3.96 -9.75
C ASP A 111 20.16 -4.95 -9.59
N ARG A 112 19.39 -4.88 -8.48
CA ARG A 112 18.33 -5.83 -8.16
C ARG A 112 17.16 -5.19 -7.41
N ILE A 113 15.99 -5.74 -7.64
CA ILE A 113 14.76 -5.45 -6.90
C ILE A 113 14.27 -6.73 -6.22
N ASP A 114 13.82 -6.64 -4.97
CA ASP A 114 13.30 -7.81 -4.27
C ASP A 114 11.86 -8.11 -4.65
N ILE A 115 11.00 -7.09 -4.73
CA ILE A 115 9.58 -7.24 -5.08
C ILE A 115 9.24 -6.26 -6.19
N PHE A 116 8.82 -6.76 -7.35
CA PHE A 116 8.42 -5.94 -8.50
C PHE A 116 6.94 -6.10 -8.77
N GLN A 117 6.21 -5.01 -8.83
CA GLN A 117 4.74 -5.03 -8.83
C GLN A 117 4.16 -4.30 -10.03
N ILE A 118 3.12 -4.88 -10.62
CA ILE A 118 2.27 -4.19 -11.60
C ILE A 118 1.37 -3.23 -10.83
N HIS A 119 1.54 -1.93 -11.03
CA HIS A 119 0.93 -0.86 -10.23
C HIS A 119 -0.49 -0.59 -10.69
N ASP A 120 -1.44 -0.57 -9.72
CA ASP A 120 -2.82 -0.16 -9.89
C ASP A 120 -3.47 -0.80 -11.13
N VAL A 121 -3.53 -2.14 -11.09
CA VAL A 121 -3.97 -2.99 -12.21
C VAL A 121 -5.38 -2.66 -12.70
N GLU A 122 -6.19 -1.98 -11.90
CA GLU A 122 -7.53 -1.52 -12.24
C GLU A 122 -7.57 -0.48 -13.36
N PHE A 123 -6.44 0.15 -13.68
CA PHE A 123 -6.33 1.10 -14.80
C PHE A 123 -6.02 0.42 -16.15
N GLY A 124 -5.50 -0.81 -16.13
CA GLY A 124 -5.25 -1.60 -17.32
C GLY A 124 -6.49 -2.36 -17.83
N THR A 125 -6.48 -2.76 -19.09
CA THR A 125 -7.43 -3.78 -19.54
C THR A 125 -7.00 -5.14 -18.98
N ARG A 126 -7.97 -6.01 -18.73
CA ARG A 126 -7.69 -7.36 -18.21
C ARG A 126 -6.78 -8.15 -19.12
N GLU A 127 -6.98 -8.01 -20.44
CA GLU A 127 -6.20 -8.66 -21.49
C GLU A 127 -4.74 -8.24 -21.44
N GLN A 128 -4.46 -6.93 -21.30
CA GLN A 128 -3.09 -6.43 -21.19
C GLN A 128 -2.42 -6.83 -19.86
N VAL A 129 -3.14 -6.72 -18.75
CA VAL A 129 -2.59 -7.11 -17.45
C VAL A 129 -2.21 -8.58 -17.44
N LEU A 130 -3.10 -9.48 -17.86
CA LEU A 130 -2.87 -10.93 -17.85
C LEU A 130 -2.00 -11.41 -19.01
N GLY A 131 -2.13 -10.80 -20.20
CA GLY A 131 -1.45 -11.26 -21.42
C GLY A 131 -0.07 -10.64 -21.66
N GLU A 132 0.18 -9.44 -21.12
CA GLU A 132 1.42 -8.73 -21.36
C GLU A 132 2.19 -8.41 -20.08
N ALA A 133 1.60 -7.61 -19.16
CA ALA A 133 2.32 -7.06 -18.03
C ALA A 133 2.82 -8.13 -17.04
N ILE A 134 1.94 -9.02 -16.58
CA ILE A 134 2.30 -10.10 -15.66
C ILE A 134 3.31 -11.06 -16.30
N PRO A 135 3.11 -11.58 -17.53
CA PRO A 135 4.11 -12.42 -18.19
C PRO A 135 5.46 -11.74 -18.38
N ALA A 136 5.50 -10.44 -18.68
CA ALA A 136 6.75 -9.69 -18.78
C ALA A 136 7.49 -9.62 -17.45
N ALA A 137 6.79 -9.31 -16.36
CA ALA A 137 7.39 -9.27 -15.03
C ALA A 137 7.90 -10.65 -14.58
N LEU A 138 7.16 -11.72 -14.88
CA LEU A 138 7.60 -13.10 -14.59
C LEU A 138 8.88 -13.48 -15.35
N ARG A 139 9.02 -13.06 -16.60
CA ARG A 139 10.28 -13.24 -17.36
C ARG A 139 11.45 -12.50 -16.70
N LEU A 140 11.24 -11.32 -16.14
CA LEU A 140 12.28 -10.59 -15.39
C LEU A 140 12.69 -11.34 -14.11
N LYS A 141 11.74 -12.04 -13.47
CA LYS A 141 12.04 -12.93 -12.34
C LYS A 141 12.84 -14.16 -12.79
N GLU A 142 12.50 -14.81 -13.88
CA GLU A 142 13.25 -15.93 -14.48
C GLU A 142 14.68 -15.52 -14.84
N GLN A 143 14.89 -14.27 -15.27
CA GLN A 143 16.21 -13.69 -15.54
C GLN A 143 17.00 -13.34 -14.26
N GLY A 144 16.41 -13.48 -13.08
CA GLY A 144 17.05 -13.15 -11.80
C GLY A 144 17.13 -11.66 -11.48
N LYS A 145 16.50 -10.78 -12.26
CA LYS A 145 16.49 -9.32 -12.03
C LYS A 145 15.60 -8.90 -10.87
N VAL A 146 14.57 -9.69 -10.58
CA VAL A 146 13.66 -9.50 -9.46
C VAL A 146 13.39 -10.83 -8.75
N ARG A 147 13.14 -10.83 -7.44
CA ARG A 147 12.94 -12.06 -6.66
C ARG A 147 11.48 -12.49 -6.59
N ALA A 148 10.57 -11.52 -6.49
CA ALA A 148 9.14 -11.77 -6.44
C ALA A 148 8.39 -10.80 -7.36
N VAL A 149 7.29 -11.29 -7.95
CA VAL A 149 6.40 -10.51 -8.81
C VAL A 149 5.02 -10.43 -8.19
N GLY A 150 4.44 -9.23 -8.20
CA GLY A 150 3.11 -9.00 -7.65
C GLY A 150 2.26 -8.03 -8.44
N ILE A 151 1.04 -7.85 -7.93
CA ILE A 151 0.09 -6.84 -8.40
C ILE A 151 -0.30 -5.92 -7.26
N THR A 152 -0.64 -4.67 -7.58
CA THR A 152 -1.22 -3.74 -6.62
C THR A 152 -2.50 -3.12 -7.16
N GLY A 153 -3.38 -2.71 -6.27
CA GLY A 153 -4.60 -2.01 -6.65
C GLY A 153 -5.52 -1.72 -5.47
N LEU A 154 -6.56 -0.95 -5.76
CA LEU A 154 -7.63 -0.63 -4.82
C LEU A 154 -8.72 -1.71 -4.84
N PRO A 155 -9.34 -2.10 -5.98
CA PRO A 155 -10.49 -3.00 -5.99
C PRO A 155 -10.09 -4.44 -5.61
N VAL A 156 -10.21 -4.83 -4.33
CA VAL A 156 -9.78 -6.15 -3.82
C VAL A 156 -10.39 -7.33 -4.57
N ARG A 157 -11.64 -7.21 -5.02
CA ARG A 157 -12.31 -8.26 -5.80
C ARG A 157 -11.71 -8.42 -7.19
N TYR A 158 -11.23 -7.33 -7.79
CA TYR A 158 -10.53 -7.40 -9.07
C TYR A 158 -9.12 -7.98 -8.90
N LEU A 159 -8.40 -7.58 -7.84
CA LEU A 159 -7.12 -8.21 -7.48
C LEU A 159 -7.27 -9.73 -7.32
N ARG A 160 -8.32 -10.16 -6.60
CA ARG A 160 -8.65 -11.59 -6.47
C ARG A 160 -8.89 -12.25 -7.83
N ALA A 161 -9.75 -11.65 -8.66
CA ALA A 161 -10.12 -12.20 -9.97
C ALA A 161 -8.92 -12.33 -10.93
N LEU A 162 -7.94 -11.43 -10.85
CA LEU A 162 -6.68 -11.55 -11.59
C LEU A 162 -5.79 -12.64 -10.99
N ALA A 163 -5.62 -12.64 -9.67
CA ALA A 163 -4.76 -13.60 -8.98
C ALA A 163 -5.25 -15.05 -9.12
N GLU A 164 -6.54 -15.28 -9.32
CA GLU A 164 -7.09 -16.61 -9.65
C GLU A 164 -6.63 -17.15 -11.01
N GLN A 165 -6.18 -16.28 -11.93
CA GLN A 165 -5.86 -16.63 -13.32
C GLN A 165 -4.37 -16.58 -13.66
N CYS A 166 -3.52 -16.13 -12.76
CA CYS A 166 -2.09 -16.02 -13.00
C CYS A 166 -1.25 -16.51 -11.82
N ALA A 167 0.01 -16.79 -12.09
CA ALA A 167 0.98 -17.21 -11.08
C ALA A 167 1.78 -15.98 -10.60
N ILE A 168 1.25 -15.28 -9.60
CA ILE A 168 1.95 -14.18 -8.93
C ILE A 168 2.38 -14.58 -7.53
N ASP A 169 3.41 -13.93 -7.02
CA ASP A 169 3.96 -14.20 -5.70
C ASP A 169 3.32 -13.33 -4.61
N THR A 170 2.89 -12.10 -4.95
CA THR A 170 2.42 -11.13 -3.95
C THR A 170 1.24 -10.30 -4.44
N ILE A 171 0.42 -9.86 -3.49
CA ILE A 171 -0.62 -8.84 -3.69
C ILE A 171 -0.40 -7.74 -2.65
N LEU A 172 -0.35 -6.49 -3.10
CA LEU A 172 -0.44 -5.32 -2.25
C LEU A 172 -1.81 -4.67 -2.46
N SER A 173 -2.65 -4.75 -1.43
CA SER A 173 -3.93 -4.02 -1.40
C SER A 173 -3.76 -2.77 -0.55
N TRP A 174 -4.18 -1.62 -1.07
CA TRP A 174 -4.14 -0.40 -0.30
C TRP A 174 -5.53 0.05 0.15
N ALA A 175 -5.61 0.64 1.36
CA ALA A 175 -6.82 1.13 2.02
C ALA A 175 -7.88 0.08 2.41
N HIS A 176 -7.64 -1.22 2.28
CA HIS A 176 -8.59 -2.29 2.63
C HIS A 176 -8.21 -3.11 3.88
N CYS A 177 -7.32 -2.56 4.73
CA CYS A 177 -6.98 -3.12 6.04
C CYS A 177 -6.79 -1.97 7.03
N ASN A 178 -7.89 -1.42 7.54
CA ASN A 178 -7.92 -0.30 8.48
C ASN A 178 -9.20 -0.32 9.33
N LEU A 179 -9.38 0.67 10.20
CA LEU A 179 -10.53 0.73 11.13
C LEU A 179 -11.90 0.81 10.44
N VAL A 180 -11.96 1.20 9.15
CA VAL A 180 -13.21 1.37 8.37
C VAL A 180 -13.37 0.27 7.33
N GLU A 181 -12.26 -0.21 6.78
CA GLU A 181 -12.20 -1.14 5.66
C GLU A 181 -11.38 -2.37 6.04
N ASP A 182 -11.97 -3.55 5.95
CA ASP A 182 -11.29 -4.84 6.18
C ASP A 182 -11.64 -5.91 5.13
N GLU A 183 -12.12 -5.48 3.97
CA GLU A 183 -12.52 -6.37 2.87
C GLU A 183 -11.35 -7.23 2.34
N LEU A 184 -10.10 -6.82 2.59
CA LEU A 184 -8.92 -7.63 2.34
C LEU A 184 -9.03 -9.02 2.98
N ASP A 185 -9.52 -9.10 4.22
CA ASP A 185 -9.64 -10.36 4.95
C ASP A 185 -10.67 -11.30 4.33
N GLU A 186 -11.80 -10.75 3.89
CA GLU A 186 -12.87 -11.54 3.26
C GLU A 186 -12.51 -12.01 1.86
N GLU A 187 -11.84 -11.16 1.07
CA GLU A 187 -11.63 -11.42 -0.36
C GLU A 187 -10.26 -12.00 -0.69
N LEU A 188 -9.18 -11.55 -0.06
CA LEU A 188 -7.83 -11.94 -0.46
C LEU A 188 -7.22 -13.02 0.44
N VAL A 189 -7.50 -13.03 1.73
CA VAL A 189 -6.86 -13.97 2.67
C VAL A 189 -7.11 -15.42 2.31
N PRO A 190 -8.35 -15.88 2.00
CA PRO A 190 -8.59 -17.29 1.64
C PRO A 190 -7.82 -17.73 0.39
N LEU A 191 -7.77 -16.87 -0.63
CA LEU A 191 -7.04 -17.14 -1.86
C LEU A 191 -5.53 -17.19 -1.61
N ALA A 192 -5.01 -16.21 -0.86
CA ALA A 192 -3.59 -16.10 -0.57
C ALA A 192 -3.08 -17.32 0.21
N GLN A 193 -3.84 -17.77 1.22
CA GLN A 193 -3.53 -18.98 1.97
C GLN A 193 -3.54 -20.23 1.08
N ALA A 194 -4.57 -20.40 0.25
CA ALA A 194 -4.70 -21.56 -0.63
C ALA A 194 -3.56 -21.63 -1.68
N ARG A 195 -3.09 -20.48 -2.16
CA ARG A 195 -2.08 -20.41 -3.23
C ARG A 195 -0.66 -20.07 -2.75
N GLY A 196 -0.50 -19.73 -1.46
CA GLY A 196 0.79 -19.32 -0.91
C GLY A 196 1.25 -17.94 -1.41
N ILE A 197 0.30 -17.05 -1.75
CA ILE A 197 0.57 -15.67 -2.17
C ILE A 197 0.84 -14.83 -0.92
N GLY A 198 1.86 -13.97 -0.96
CA GLY A 198 2.16 -13.03 0.11
C GLY A 198 1.25 -11.79 0.05
N LEU A 199 0.57 -11.47 1.17
CA LEU A 199 -0.23 -10.25 1.26
C LEU A 199 0.55 -9.13 1.92
N MET A 200 0.46 -7.94 1.34
CA MET A 200 0.91 -6.67 1.90
C MET A 200 -0.26 -5.70 1.93
N SER A 201 -0.33 -4.87 2.96
CA SER A 201 -1.32 -3.81 3.08
C SER A 201 -0.65 -2.45 3.08
N ALA A 202 -1.29 -1.44 2.51
CA ALA A 202 -0.83 -0.06 2.56
C ALA A 202 -1.97 0.89 2.94
N SER A 203 -1.61 2.12 3.30
CA SER A 203 -2.56 3.19 3.66
C SER A 203 -3.48 2.88 4.84
N PRO A 204 -2.96 2.41 5.99
CA PRO A 204 -3.79 2.14 7.18
C PRO A 204 -4.47 3.40 7.72
N LEU A 205 -3.96 4.58 7.39
CA LEU A 205 -4.54 5.88 7.76
C LEU A 205 -5.61 6.36 6.76
N LEU A 206 -6.01 5.52 5.79
CA LEU A 206 -7.00 5.85 4.77
C LEU A 206 -6.70 7.21 4.11
N GLN A 207 -5.47 7.36 3.58
CA GLN A 207 -4.95 8.59 2.97
C GLN A 207 -5.07 9.85 3.86
N GLY A 208 -4.91 9.69 5.17
CA GLY A 208 -4.96 10.77 6.16
C GLY A 208 -6.33 11.02 6.78
N LEU A 209 -7.37 10.29 6.37
CA LEU A 209 -8.71 10.42 6.96
C LEU A 209 -8.74 9.98 8.45
N LEU A 210 -7.96 8.96 8.80
CA LEU A 210 -7.81 8.46 10.17
C LEU A 210 -6.64 9.16 10.90
N THR A 211 -6.69 10.50 10.91
CA THR A 211 -5.75 11.36 11.65
C THR A 211 -6.52 12.50 12.31
N GLU A 212 -5.86 13.27 13.18
CA GLU A 212 -6.43 14.49 13.77
C GLU A 212 -6.49 15.67 12.79
N ARG A 213 -5.89 15.54 11.59
CA ARG A 213 -5.90 16.57 10.56
C ARG A 213 -7.17 16.45 9.70
N ALA A 214 -7.67 17.58 9.22
CA ALA A 214 -8.71 17.56 8.20
C ALA A 214 -8.20 16.81 6.95
N PRO A 215 -9.02 15.94 6.34
CA PRO A 215 -8.64 15.26 5.12
C PRO A 215 -8.41 16.29 4.00
N PRO A 216 -7.50 16.03 3.07
CA PRO A 216 -7.28 16.91 1.93
C PRO A 216 -8.55 17.04 1.09
N ALA A 217 -8.72 18.19 0.42
CA ALA A 217 -9.92 18.47 -0.39
C ALA A 217 -10.17 17.42 -1.50
N TRP A 218 -9.09 16.83 -2.03
CA TRP A 218 -9.16 15.79 -3.07
C TRP A 218 -9.54 14.40 -2.54
N HIS A 219 -9.70 14.22 -1.22
CA HIS A 219 -9.94 12.91 -0.63
C HIS A 219 -11.24 12.27 -1.16
N ARG A 220 -11.15 11.06 -1.71
CA ARG A 220 -12.22 10.41 -2.48
C ARG A 220 -13.21 9.59 -1.66
N SER A 221 -12.95 9.33 -0.37
CA SER A 221 -13.90 8.58 0.47
C SER A 221 -15.31 9.13 0.39
N PRO A 222 -16.33 8.25 0.39
CA PRO A 222 -17.73 8.66 0.41
C PRO A 222 -18.07 9.58 1.59
N ALA A 223 -19.03 10.47 1.42
CA ALA A 223 -19.43 11.42 2.46
C ALA A 223 -19.77 10.76 3.81
N PRO A 224 -20.48 9.61 3.88
CA PRO A 224 -20.72 8.91 5.14
C PRO A 224 -19.43 8.45 5.84
N VAL A 225 -18.41 7.99 5.08
CA VAL A 225 -17.10 7.59 5.60
C VAL A 225 -16.35 8.81 6.13
N LYS A 226 -16.37 9.93 5.41
CA LYS A 226 -15.79 11.21 5.88
C LYS A 226 -16.46 11.70 7.17
N ALA A 227 -17.77 11.52 7.32
CA ALA A 227 -18.52 11.95 8.49
C ALA A 227 -18.24 11.10 9.74
N VAL A 228 -17.89 9.82 9.59
CA VAL A 228 -17.59 8.94 10.73
C VAL A 228 -16.17 9.12 11.26
N ALA A 229 -15.22 9.51 10.43
CA ALA A 229 -13.81 9.62 10.80
C ALA A 229 -13.52 10.52 12.01
N PRO A 230 -14.05 11.77 12.12
CA PRO A 230 -13.84 12.60 13.30
C PRO A 230 -14.47 12.00 14.58
N ARG A 231 -15.51 11.18 14.44
CA ARG A 231 -16.13 10.47 15.57
C ARG A 231 -15.23 9.32 16.06
N ILE A 232 -14.54 8.63 15.14
CA ILE A 232 -13.52 7.63 15.50
C ILE A 232 -12.38 8.32 16.27
N ALA A 233 -11.88 9.46 15.77
CA ALA A 233 -10.84 10.24 16.45
C ALA A 233 -11.28 10.69 17.85
N ALA A 234 -12.53 11.13 18.02
CA ALA A 234 -13.07 11.47 19.33
C ALA A 234 -13.09 10.27 20.29
N LEU A 235 -13.55 9.08 19.84
CA LEU A 235 -13.52 7.87 20.66
C LEU A 235 -12.11 7.48 21.10
N CYS A 236 -11.14 7.58 20.21
CA CYS A 236 -9.73 7.32 20.54
C CYS A 236 -9.22 8.30 21.58
N ARG A 237 -9.49 9.60 21.41
CA ARG A 237 -9.06 10.67 22.32
C ARG A 237 -9.68 10.52 23.71
N GLU A 238 -10.98 10.20 23.80
CA GLU A 238 -11.66 9.88 25.05
C GLU A 238 -11.00 8.74 25.82
N ALA A 239 -10.48 7.76 25.07
CA ALA A 239 -9.75 6.62 25.64
C ALA A 239 -8.25 6.88 25.89
N GLY A 240 -7.75 8.10 25.60
CA GLY A 240 -6.34 8.48 25.80
C GLY A 240 -5.40 8.03 24.68
N PHE A 241 -5.92 7.77 23.47
CA PHE A 241 -5.15 7.32 22.31
C PHE A 241 -5.19 8.31 21.15
N ASP A 242 -4.11 8.36 20.37
CA ASP A 242 -4.08 8.99 19.06
C ASP A 242 -4.70 8.05 18.00
N VAL A 243 -5.63 8.56 17.18
CA VAL A 243 -6.36 7.76 16.18
C VAL A 243 -5.43 7.16 15.12
N ALA A 244 -4.40 7.89 14.69
CA ALA A 244 -3.45 7.38 13.69
C ALA A 244 -2.64 6.21 14.26
N GLN A 245 -2.22 6.29 15.53
CA GLN A 245 -1.54 5.18 16.18
C GLN A 245 -2.46 3.97 16.37
N VAL A 246 -3.73 4.15 16.72
CA VAL A 246 -4.70 3.06 16.80
C VAL A 246 -4.90 2.42 15.42
N ALA A 247 -5.01 3.20 14.36
CA ALA A 247 -5.19 2.70 12.99
C ALA A 247 -3.96 1.91 12.49
N VAL A 248 -2.74 2.39 12.76
CA VAL A 248 -1.51 1.67 12.42
C VAL A 248 -1.41 0.37 13.23
N ASN A 249 -1.68 0.41 14.55
CA ASN A 249 -1.70 -0.77 15.41
C ASN A 249 -2.68 -1.83 14.91
N PHE A 250 -3.91 -1.40 14.59
CA PHE A 250 -4.96 -2.29 14.07
C PHE A 250 -4.51 -3.01 12.81
N ALA A 251 -4.06 -2.27 11.79
CA ALA A 251 -3.62 -2.85 10.52
C ALA A 251 -2.39 -3.76 10.67
N ALA A 252 -1.39 -3.32 11.44
CA ALA A 252 -0.15 -4.07 11.63
C ALA A 252 -0.36 -5.38 12.44
N ARG A 253 -1.39 -5.47 13.26
CA ARG A 253 -1.75 -6.70 14.02
C ARG A 253 -2.42 -7.77 13.16
N ASN A 254 -2.87 -7.45 11.94
CA ASN A 254 -3.47 -8.46 11.05
C ASN A 254 -2.47 -9.60 10.79
N PRO A 255 -2.76 -10.85 11.21
CA PRO A 255 -1.80 -11.95 11.12
C PRO A 255 -1.59 -12.48 9.70
N HIS A 256 -2.50 -12.13 8.78
CA HIS A 256 -2.50 -12.59 7.39
C HIS A 256 -1.71 -11.67 6.46
N VAL A 257 -1.34 -10.48 6.94
CA VAL A 257 -0.57 -9.47 6.21
C VAL A 257 0.89 -9.53 6.63
N ALA A 258 1.79 -9.71 5.69
CA ALA A 258 3.23 -9.82 5.98
C ALA A 258 3.80 -8.50 6.48
N THR A 259 3.35 -7.38 5.92
CA THR A 259 3.77 -6.03 6.32
C THR A 259 2.66 -5.02 6.06
N THR A 260 2.53 -4.03 6.95
CA THR A 260 1.69 -2.85 6.76
C THR A 260 2.57 -1.67 6.37
N ILE A 261 2.39 -1.16 5.15
CA ILE A 261 3.19 -0.07 4.59
C ILE A 261 2.54 1.26 4.96
N VAL A 262 3.30 2.09 5.66
CA VAL A 262 2.89 3.44 6.08
C VAL A 262 3.80 4.48 5.46
N GLY A 263 3.24 5.58 4.98
CA GLY A 263 4.02 6.73 4.49
C GLY A 263 4.85 7.33 5.63
N ILE A 264 6.16 7.44 5.43
CA ILE A 264 7.10 8.02 6.40
C ILE A 264 8.01 8.99 5.66
N GLY A 265 8.06 10.25 6.11
CA GLY A 265 8.95 11.27 5.55
C GLY A 265 9.92 11.83 6.58
N THR A 266 9.64 11.64 7.88
CA THR A 266 10.42 12.19 8.98
C THR A 266 10.71 11.14 10.05
N ARG A 267 11.76 11.39 10.85
CA ARG A 267 12.06 10.55 12.03
C ARG A 267 10.94 10.59 13.07
N ALA A 268 10.25 11.73 13.21
CA ALA A 268 9.12 11.85 14.12
C ALA A 268 7.96 10.93 13.72
N GLU A 269 7.62 10.85 12.42
CA GLU A 269 6.62 9.91 11.91
C GLU A 269 7.05 8.45 12.09
N LEU A 270 8.33 8.15 11.84
CA LEU A 270 8.87 6.83 12.13
C LEU A 270 8.68 6.44 13.59
N GLN A 271 9.05 7.31 14.53
CA GLN A 271 8.91 7.04 15.96
C GLN A 271 7.45 6.87 16.38
N ALA A 272 6.54 7.70 15.85
CA ALA A 272 5.11 7.55 16.09
C ALA A 272 4.56 6.19 15.62
N ASN A 273 4.97 5.74 14.43
CA ASN A 273 4.57 4.45 13.89
C ASN A 273 5.18 3.26 14.65
N LEU A 274 6.43 3.39 15.11
CA LEU A 274 7.05 2.37 15.97
C LEU A 274 6.36 2.28 17.34
N ALA A 275 6.00 3.42 17.93
CA ALA A 275 5.24 3.47 19.17
C ALA A 275 3.85 2.84 19.00
N ALA A 276 3.20 3.06 17.85
CA ALA A 276 1.91 2.46 17.53
C ALA A 276 1.93 0.93 17.61
N LEU A 277 3.01 0.27 17.18
CA LEU A 277 3.13 -1.20 17.24
C LEU A 277 3.10 -1.75 18.68
N ALA A 278 3.57 -0.97 19.64
CA ALA A 278 3.66 -1.36 21.05
C ALA A 278 2.38 -1.04 21.85
N LEU A 279 1.40 -0.36 21.26
CA LEU A 279 0.18 0.02 21.96
C LEU A 279 -0.65 -1.19 22.38
N ALA A 280 -1.07 -1.20 23.64
CA ALA A 280 -2.10 -2.09 24.16
C ALA A 280 -3.48 -1.43 23.97
N VAL A 281 -3.98 -1.42 22.73
CA VAL A 281 -5.31 -0.87 22.44
C VAL A 281 -6.37 -1.77 23.05
N PRO A 282 -7.28 -1.25 23.93
CA PRO A 282 -8.32 -2.07 24.55
C PRO A 282 -9.31 -2.62 23.52
N GLU A 283 -9.67 -3.89 23.63
CA GLU A 283 -10.70 -4.52 22.78
C GLU A 283 -12.06 -3.79 22.90
N SER A 284 -12.38 -3.23 24.06
CA SER A 284 -13.58 -2.41 24.26
C SER A 284 -13.59 -1.14 23.41
N LEU A 285 -12.43 -0.51 23.18
CA LEU A 285 -12.31 0.63 22.26
C LEU A 285 -12.51 0.18 20.81
N LEU A 286 -11.87 -0.91 20.39
CA LEU A 286 -12.03 -1.47 19.05
C LEU A 286 -13.49 -1.86 18.79
N ALA A 287 -14.18 -2.46 19.77
CA ALA A 287 -15.61 -2.79 19.66
C ALA A 287 -16.50 -1.55 19.52
N ARG A 288 -16.21 -0.47 20.27
CA ARG A 288 -16.92 0.83 20.12
C ARG A 288 -16.72 1.43 18.73
N ILE A 289 -15.47 1.39 18.21
CA ILE A 289 -15.16 1.85 16.85
C ILE A 289 -15.89 1.00 15.82
N ALA A 290 -15.85 -0.33 15.93
CA ALA A 290 -16.54 -1.24 15.02
C ALA A 290 -18.07 -0.98 14.99
N ALA A 291 -18.72 -0.77 16.15
CA ALA A 291 -20.13 -0.42 16.23
C ALA A 291 -20.43 0.93 15.54
N LEU A 292 -19.55 1.92 15.73
CA LEU A 292 -19.69 3.24 15.10
C LEU A 292 -19.54 3.16 13.57
N VAL A 293 -18.64 2.32 13.08
CA VAL A 293 -18.31 2.15 11.65
C VAL A 293 -19.31 1.24 10.94
N ALA A 294 -20.00 0.35 11.65
CA ALA A 294 -20.88 -0.67 11.05
C ALA A 294 -21.80 -0.18 9.90
N PRO A 295 -22.43 1.01 9.98
CA PRO A 295 -23.28 1.51 8.89
C PRO A 295 -22.53 1.90 7.61
N VAL A 296 -21.22 2.15 7.70
CA VAL A 296 -20.36 2.64 6.59
C VAL A 296 -19.21 1.70 6.29
N LYS A 297 -19.15 0.56 6.97
CA LYS A 297 -18.06 -0.40 6.82
C LYS A 297 -17.95 -0.89 5.39
N ASN A 298 -16.70 -0.89 4.87
CA ASN A 298 -16.37 -1.33 3.52
C ASN A 298 -17.11 -0.51 2.42
N MET A 299 -17.44 0.75 2.70
CA MET A 299 -17.88 1.71 1.69
C MET A 299 -16.67 2.40 1.06
N MET A 300 -16.22 1.87 -0.09
CA MET A 300 -15.04 2.37 -0.78
C MET A 300 -15.41 3.17 -2.04
N TRP A 301 -14.54 4.07 -2.46
CA TRP A 301 -14.65 4.74 -3.76
C TRP A 301 -14.12 3.84 -4.89
N PHE A 302 -14.35 4.25 -6.11
CA PHE A 302 -13.88 3.55 -7.30
C PHE A 302 -12.62 4.21 -7.87
N GLU A 303 -11.72 3.38 -8.40
CA GLU A 303 -10.53 3.79 -9.15
C GLU A 303 -10.45 3.02 -10.46
N GLY A 304 -9.80 3.62 -11.46
CA GLY A 304 -9.52 2.96 -12.73
C GLY A 304 -10.75 2.73 -13.60
N ARG A 305 -10.68 1.69 -14.40
CA ARG A 305 -11.71 1.36 -15.40
C ARG A 305 -12.99 0.84 -14.74
N PRO A 306 -14.18 1.23 -15.26
CA PRO A 306 -15.47 0.82 -14.68
C PRO A 306 -15.63 -0.71 -14.55
N GLU A 307 -15.22 -1.44 -15.58
CA GLU A 307 -15.31 -2.89 -15.66
C GLU A 307 -14.45 -3.62 -14.62
N ASN A 308 -13.44 -2.96 -14.08
CA ASN A 308 -12.53 -3.51 -13.06
C ASN A 308 -13.03 -3.28 -11.64
N ASN A 309 -14.07 -2.46 -11.46
CA ASN A 309 -14.69 -2.19 -10.17
C ASN A 309 -15.89 -3.13 -9.98
N LEU A 310 -15.61 -4.37 -9.60
CA LEU A 310 -16.66 -5.37 -9.34
C LEU A 310 -17.53 -4.92 -8.16
N PRO A 311 -18.87 -5.05 -8.27
CA PRO A 311 -19.77 -4.62 -7.21
C PRO A 311 -19.49 -5.36 -5.90
N PRO A 312 -19.68 -4.72 -4.73
CA PRO A 312 -19.50 -5.39 -3.45
C PRO A 312 -20.47 -6.57 -3.30
N ARG A 313 -20.08 -7.58 -2.53
CA ARG A 313 -20.96 -8.75 -2.28
C ARG A 313 -22.24 -8.35 -1.53
N ASP A 314 -22.11 -7.39 -0.63
CA ASP A 314 -23.26 -6.80 0.06
C ASP A 314 -23.76 -5.57 -0.71
N PRO A 315 -24.95 -5.64 -1.33
CA PRO A 315 -25.47 -4.50 -2.11
C PRO A 315 -25.64 -3.20 -1.30
N ARG A 316 -25.76 -3.30 0.04
CA ARG A 316 -25.87 -2.14 0.93
C ARG A 316 -24.58 -1.32 1.00
N ARG A 317 -23.45 -1.91 0.63
CA ARG A 317 -22.13 -1.27 0.55
C ARG A 317 -21.90 -0.57 -0.81
N HIS A 318 -22.86 -0.63 -1.71
CA HIS A 318 -22.73 -0.01 -3.03
C HIS A 318 -22.72 1.52 -2.91
N VAL A 319 -21.61 2.12 -3.31
CA VAL A 319 -21.49 3.57 -3.44
C VAL A 319 -21.76 3.94 -4.90
N PRO A 320 -22.73 4.82 -5.19
CA PRO A 320 -22.95 5.28 -6.56
C PRO A 320 -21.66 5.92 -7.10
N ARG A 321 -21.29 5.59 -8.33
CA ARG A 321 -20.14 6.19 -8.99
C ARG A 321 -20.36 7.69 -9.15
N VAL A 322 -19.56 8.50 -8.46
CA VAL A 322 -19.51 9.94 -8.72
C VAL A 322 -18.65 10.12 -9.98
N PRO A 323 -19.14 10.79 -11.04
CA PRO A 323 -18.32 11.10 -12.19
C PRO A 323 -17.08 11.88 -11.74
N ASP A 324 -15.90 11.53 -12.28
CA ASP A 324 -14.67 12.25 -12.02
C ASP A 324 -14.82 13.71 -12.51
N THR A 325 -15.08 14.63 -11.60
CA THR A 325 -15.20 16.06 -11.89
C THR A 325 -13.91 16.84 -11.60
N THR A 326 -12.79 16.15 -11.35
CA THR A 326 -11.55 16.79 -10.93
C THR A 326 -10.36 16.33 -11.75
N HIS A 327 -10.30 16.78 -13.00
CA HIS A 327 -9.06 17.08 -13.72
C HIS A 327 -9.35 18.27 -14.64
N SER A 328 -9.38 19.46 -14.08
CA SER A 328 -9.20 20.72 -14.80
C SER A 328 -8.13 21.52 -14.07
#